data_a0491bcf69799321c69666957cb5e868
#
_entry.id   a0491bcf69799321c69666957cb5e868
#
_cell.length_a   1.000
_cell.length_b   1.000
_cell.length_c   1.000
_cell.angle_alpha   90.00
_cell.angle_beta   90.00
_cell.angle_gamma   90.00
#
_symmetry.space_group_name_H-M   'P 1'
#
loop_
_entity.id
_entity.type
_entity.pdbx_description
1 polymer ?
#
loop_
_entity_poly.entity_id
_entity_poly.type
_entity_poly.pdbx_seq_one_letter_code
_entity_poly.pdbx_strand_id
1 'polypeptide(L)'
;MLGGFIVFIAFMNFAQGGDIRNVSQPEIPLSCKVLKADKSVDSTRAIQNALDSCAKGRAVLLSISEKYRIFYSGPLNLPSGVNLWVDKGATLAAIANPSLFDTGGMTCGKLDHSGKGCRPFIQVKNASDSGIYGLGTIDGQGNSIMYGQNQTWWQLANEAKNSLMRQNAPRLIQIDNSKNITLFQITLKNSPNFHVVGNNTDGLTLWGIKIDTPASARNTDGFDPMGSKNVTLAHSSISTGDDNVAIKAGNRESSHISILDNHFGSGHGMSIGSEVNKGVSDVTVNGLIFNSTTNGLRIKSDRSRGGLVAGVTYKNICMQNVKNPISLDTHYNINAGGQLIPEFRNILFSNIRVLSAGNFVFDGYSNTRPARVTLRDVHITDGSSWRAKNAIIQGKVAKDAAGTCE
;
A
#
# COMPACT_ATOMS: atom_id res chain seq x y z
N MET A 1 54.91 16.34 -26.83
CA MET A 1 53.53 15.90 -27.15
C MET A 1 52.86 15.44 -25.84
N LEU A 2 52.07 16.30 -25.25
CA LEU A 2 51.28 15.94 -24.05
C LEU A 2 49.93 15.38 -24.53
N GLY A 3 49.69 14.11 -24.33
CA GLY A 3 48.42 13.48 -24.58
C GLY A 3 47.46 13.72 -23.39
N GLY A 4 46.46 14.58 -23.58
CA GLY A 4 45.43 14.78 -22.58
C GLY A 4 44.42 13.62 -22.59
N PHE A 5 44.31 12.90 -21.49
CA PHE A 5 43.23 11.93 -21.25
C PHE A 5 41.95 12.68 -20.97
N ILE A 6 41.00 12.67 -21.89
CA ILE A 6 39.63 13.15 -21.67
C ILE A 6 38.88 11.99 -20.96
N VAL A 7 38.63 12.17 -19.67
CA VAL A 7 37.74 11.30 -18.91
C VAL A 7 36.30 11.65 -19.29
N PHE A 8 35.64 10.83 -20.08
CA PHE A 8 34.20 10.91 -20.31
C PHE A 8 33.47 10.48 -19.02
N ILE A 9 33.04 11.43 -18.22
CA ILE A 9 32.08 11.15 -17.16
C ILE A 9 30.70 10.99 -17.86
N ALA A 10 30.30 9.74 -18.06
CA ALA A 10 28.94 9.42 -18.50
C ALA A 10 27.98 9.81 -17.36
N PHE A 11 27.34 10.95 -17.49
CA PHE A 11 26.17 11.27 -16.67
C PHE A 11 25.07 10.25 -17.03
N MET A 12 24.89 9.23 -16.20
CA MET A 12 23.67 8.43 -16.24
C MET A 12 22.49 9.35 -15.93
N ASN A 13 21.78 9.79 -16.96
CA ASN A 13 20.47 10.37 -16.79
C ASN A 13 19.56 9.26 -16.24
N PHE A 14 19.29 9.29 -14.93
CA PHE A 14 18.17 8.52 -14.38
C PHE A 14 16.92 9.10 -15.02
N ALA A 15 16.32 8.37 -15.96
CA ALA A 15 14.98 8.68 -16.41
C ALA A 15 14.10 8.80 -15.17
N GLN A 16 13.31 9.86 -15.10
CA GLN A 16 12.42 10.10 -13.98
C GLN A 16 11.27 9.09 -14.16
N GLY A 17 11.41 7.90 -13.52
CA GLY A 17 10.37 6.89 -13.50
C GLY A 17 9.13 7.41 -12.77
N GLY A 18 8.03 6.68 -12.86
CA GLY A 18 6.78 7.01 -12.19
C GLY A 18 5.57 6.89 -13.13
N ASP A 19 4.42 7.24 -12.62
CA ASP A 19 3.16 7.25 -13.39
C ASP A 19 3.29 8.15 -14.63
N ILE A 20 3.00 7.60 -15.78
CA ILE A 20 3.11 8.33 -17.06
C ILE A 20 1.90 9.22 -17.37
N ARG A 21 0.85 9.10 -16.56
CA ARG A 21 -0.33 9.95 -16.69
C ARG A 21 -0.04 11.35 -16.11
N ASN A 22 -0.70 12.37 -16.62
CA ASN A 22 -0.74 13.67 -15.96
C ASN A 22 -1.80 13.65 -14.87
N VAL A 23 -1.41 13.27 -13.64
CA VAL A 23 -2.34 13.15 -12.51
C VAL A 23 -2.37 14.47 -11.73
N SER A 24 -3.57 15.02 -11.59
CA SER A 24 -3.88 16.19 -10.76
C SER A 24 -4.87 15.82 -9.67
N GLN A 25 -5.10 16.76 -8.74
CA GLN A 25 -6.10 16.56 -7.69
C GLN A 25 -7.47 16.24 -8.29
N PRO A 26 -8.08 15.09 -7.90
CA PRO A 26 -9.39 14.72 -8.40
C PRO A 26 -10.50 15.68 -7.93
N GLU A 27 -11.59 15.73 -8.71
CA GLU A 27 -12.83 16.41 -8.34
C GLU A 27 -13.89 15.40 -7.94
N ILE A 28 -14.75 15.79 -6.98
CA ILE A 28 -15.86 14.93 -6.55
C ILE A 28 -16.98 14.96 -7.60
N PRO A 29 -17.40 13.80 -8.15
CA PRO A 29 -18.47 13.73 -9.14
C PRO A 29 -19.81 14.21 -8.59
N LEU A 30 -20.67 14.76 -9.44
CA LEU A 30 -22.03 15.11 -9.06
C LEU A 30 -22.81 13.87 -8.60
N SER A 31 -23.66 14.03 -7.56
CA SER A 31 -24.47 12.93 -7.08
C SER A 31 -25.63 12.58 -8.04
N CYS A 32 -25.90 11.27 -8.20
CA CYS A 32 -27.11 10.75 -8.84
C CYS A 32 -28.21 10.46 -7.82
N LYS A 33 -27.83 10.10 -6.60
CA LYS A 33 -28.73 9.76 -5.51
C LYS A 33 -28.09 10.09 -4.17
N VAL A 34 -28.91 10.55 -3.23
CA VAL A 34 -28.51 10.80 -1.84
C VAL A 34 -29.23 9.79 -0.95
N LEU A 35 -28.45 9.02 -0.19
CA LEU A 35 -28.96 8.18 0.89
C LEU A 35 -28.63 8.87 2.22
N LYS A 36 -29.60 8.98 3.11
CA LYS A 36 -29.38 9.51 4.47
C LYS A 36 -29.27 8.36 5.46
N ALA A 37 -28.30 8.45 6.36
CA ALA A 37 -28.15 7.48 7.44
C ALA A 37 -29.43 7.43 8.28
N ASP A 38 -29.85 6.25 8.66
CA ASP A 38 -31.05 6.00 9.46
C ASP A 38 -30.77 4.95 10.56
N LYS A 39 -31.82 4.40 11.16
CA LYS A 39 -31.71 3.37 12.19
C LYS A 39 -31.45 1.95 11.65
N SER A 40 -31.28 1.79 10.34
CA SER A 40 -31.10 0.47 9.72
C SER A 40 -29.82 -0.19 10.21
N VAL A 41 -29.94 -1.45 10.60
CA VAL A 41 -28.80 -2.30 11.00
C VAL A 41 -28.11 -2.93 9.80
N ASP A 42 -28.70 -2.85 8.62
CA ASP A 42 -28.16 -3.31 7.34
C ASP A 42 -28.69 -2.45 6.18
N SER A 43 -27.82 -1.66 5.61
CA SER A 43 -28.09 -0.79 4.46
C SER A 43 -27.56 -1.37 3.14
N THR A 44 -27.04 -2.61 3.13
CA THR A 44 -26.36 -3.23 1.98
C THR A 44 -27.21 -3.12 0.72
N ARG A 45 -28.45 -3.59 0.79
CA ARG A 45 -29.36 -3.61 -0.38
C ARG A 45 -29.70 -2.20 -0.87
N ALA A 46 -29.92 -1.26 0.05
CA ALA A 46 -30.25 0.11 -0.30
C ALA A 46 -29.07 0.79 -1.02
N ILE A 47 -27.86 0.61 -0.52
CA ILE A 47 -26.65 1.16 -1.14
C ILE A 47 -26.38 0.49 -2.48
N GLN A 48 -26.44 -0.85 -2.55
CA GLN A 48 -26.17 -1.57 -3.80
C GLN A 48 -27.18 -1.20 -4.89
N ASN A 49 -28.47 -1.17 -4.60
CA ASN A 49 -29.49 -0.75 -5.57
C ASN A 49 -29.26 0.69 -6.06
N ALA A 50 -28.80 1.59 -5.18
CA ALA A 50 -28.46 2.95 -5.57
C ALA A 50 -27.25 2.99 -6.52
N LEU A 51 -26.19 2.19 -6.23
CA LEU A 51 -25.03 2.06 -7.09
C LEU A 51 -25.40 1.47 -8.46
N ASP A 52 -26.20 0.40 -8.48
CA ASP A 52 -26.60 -0.30 -9.72
C ASP A 52 -27.48 0.56 -10.64
N SER A 53 -28.24 1.48 -10.06
CA SER A 53 -29.14 2.40 -10.81
C SER A 53 -28.55 3.78 -11.09
N CYS A 54 -27.33 4.06 -10.61
CA CYS A 54 -26.69 5.37 -10.79
C CYS A 54 -26.20 5.56 -12.23
N ALA A 55 -26.39 6.74 -12.76
CA ALA A 55 -25.87 7.09 -14.07
C ALA A 55 -24.33 7.15 -14.04
N LYS A 56 -23.68 6.72 -15.14
CA LYS A 56 -22.22 6.78 -15.29
C LYS A 56 -21.70 8.20 -15.14
N GLY A 57 -20.52 8.34 -14.56
CA GLY A 57 -19.87 9.61 -14.23
C GLY A 57 -20.44 10.28 -12.97
N ARG A 58 -21.43 9.68 -12.31
CA ARG A 58 -22.05 10.24 -11.10
C ARG A 58 -21.77 9.39 -9.87
N ALA A 59 -22.14 9.91 -8.70
CA ALA A 59 -21.88 9.29 -7.40
C ALA A 59 -23.17 9.03 -6.61
N VAL A 60 -23.21 7.91 -5.89
CA VAL A 60 -24.15 7.71 -4.80
C VAL A 60 -23.56 8.36 -3.54
N LEU A 61 -24.28 9.36 -3.02
CA LEU A 61 -23.87 10.11 -1.83
C LEU A 61 -24.47 9.48 -0.57
N LEU A 62 -23.62 9.04 0.35
CA LEU A 62 -24.00 8.63 1.71
C LEU A 62 -23.85 9.83 2.63
N SER A 63 -24.96 10.38 3.13
CA SER A 63 -25.00 11.59 3.92
C SER A 63 -25.55 11.32 5.33
N ILE A 64 -25.13 12.11 6.29
CA ILE A 64 -25.68 12.05 7.65
C ILE A 64 -27.15 12.53 7.69
N SER A 65 -27.88 12.07 8.70
CA SER A 65 -29.14 12.68 9.11
C SER A 65 -28.95 13.43 10.44
N GLU A 66 -30.01 14.03 10.94
CA GLU A 66 -29.94 14.71 12.25
C GLU A 66 -29.55 13.78 13.39
N LYS A 67 -29.98 12.49 13.33
CA LYS A 67 -29.79 11.50 14.40
C LYS A 67 -28.73 10.45 14.10
N TYR A 68 -28.52 10.11 12.82
CA TYR A 68 -27.70 8.97 12.44
C TYR A 68 -26.55 9.38 11.54
N ARG A 69 -25.40 8.70 11.70
CA ARG A 69 -24.16 8.98 10.98
C ARG A 69 -23.57 7.76 10.32
N ILE A 70 -24.07 6.56 10.64
CA ILE A 70 -23.45 5.29 10.25
C ILE A 70 -24.41 4.52 9.33
N PHE A 71 -23.86 4.03 8.23
CA PHE A 71 -24.43 3.02 7.37
C PHE A 71 -23.74 1.70 7.65
N TYR A 72 -24.45 0.72 8.18
CA TYR A 72 -23.92 -0.64 8.30
C TYR A 72 -24.17 -1.40 7.01
N SER A 73 -23.17 -2.10 6.50
CA SER A 73 -23.30 -2.82 5.23
C SER A 73 -22.49 -4.12 5.21
N GLY A 74 -23.04 -5.13 4.54
CA GLY A 74 -22.28 -6.25 4.00
C GLY A 74 -21.47 -5.85 2.77
N PRO A 75 -20.93 -6.82 2.01
CA PRO A 75 -20.13 -6.57 0.81
C PRO A 75 -20.87 -5.76 -0.25
N LEU A 76 -20.14 -4.81 -0.86
CA LEU A 76 -20.65 -3.97 -1.94
C LEU A 76 -19.82 -4.16 -3.21
N ASN A 77 -20.46 -4.10 -4.38
CA ASN A 77 -19.80 -4.04 -5.68
C ASN A 77 -19.94 -2.64 -6.25
N LEU A 78 -18.83 -2.02 -6.63
CA LEU A 78 -18.82 -0.73 -7.29
C LEU A 78 -18.83 -0.94 -8.81
N PRO A 79 -19.92 -0.56 -9.52
CA PRO A 79 -20.02 -0.77 -10.95
C PRO A 79 -19.08 0.14 -11.76
N SER A 80 -18.81 -0.24 -13.00
CA SER A 80 -18.03 0.57 -13.94
C SER A 80 -18.73 1.91 -14.23
N GLY A 81 -17.97 2.99 -14.15
CA GLY A 81 -18.42 4.36 -14.37
C GLY A 81 -19.23 4.97 -13.21
N VAL A 82 -19.42 4.25 -12.11
CA VAL A 82 -20.20 4.73 -10.96
C VAL A 82 -19.28 5.01 -9.79
N ASN A 83 -19.61 6.01 -8.99
CA ASN A 83 -18.82 6.43 -7.85
C ASN A 83 -19.60 6.30 -6.54
N LEU A 84 -18.88 6.07 -5.46
CA LEU A 84 -19.36 6.12 -4.09
C LEU A 84 -18.81 7.38 -3.43
N TRP A 85 -19.69 8.22 -2.87
CA TRP A 85 -19.29 9.39 -2.11
C TRP A 85 -19.76 9.25 -0.66
N VAL A 86 -18.81 9.14 0.27
CA VAL A 86 -19.11 9.15 1.71
C VAL A 86 -18.87 10.56 2.23
N ASP A 87 -19.91 11.24 2.63
CA ASP A 87 -19.89 12.64 3.03
C ASP A 87 -19.16 12.85 4.37
N LYS A 88 -18.74 14.09 4.61
CA LYS A 88 -18.08 14.46 5.87
C LYS A 88 -18.98 14.10 7.07
N GLY A 89 -18.43 13.37 8.02
CA GLY A 89 -19.11 12.91 9.21
C GLY A 89 -19.95 11.64 9.03
N ALA A 90 -20.15 11.17 7.80
CA ALA A 90 -20.76 9.86 7.54
C ALA A 90 -19.72 8.73 7.63
N THR A 91 -20.18 7.59 8.11
CA THR A 91 -19.36 6.35 8.18
C THR A 91 -20.09 5.21 7.47
N LEU A 92 -19.41 4.57 6.54
CA LEU A 92 -19.80 3.28 5.98
C LEU A 92 -19.05 2.19 6.75
N ALA A 93 -19.75 1.46 7.63
CA ALA A 93 -19.15 0.44 8.50
C ALA A 93 -19.51 -0.96 8.03
N ALA A 94 -18.53 -1.85 7.99
CA ALA A 94 -18.78 -3.26 7.68
C ALA A 94 -19.56 -3.92 8.82
N ILE A 95 -20.54 -4.77 8.48
CA ILE A 95 -21.19 -5.64 9.46
C ILE A 95 -20.19 -6.76 9.80
N ALA A 96 -19.81 -6.90 11.06
CA ALA A 96 -18.81 -7.88 11.51
C ALA A 96 -19.35 -9.33 11.52
N ASN A 97 -19.97 -9.74 10.42
CA ASN A 97 -20.54 -11.08 10.26
C ASN A 97 -19.84 -11.84 9.14
N PRO A 98 -18.99 -12.86 9.47
CA PRO A 98 -18.23 -13.61 8.47
C PRO A 98 -19.07 -14.24 7.36
N SER A 99 -20.29 -14.68 7.66
CA SER A 99 -21.15 -15.33 6.66
C SER A 99 -21.58 -14.41 5.52
N LEU A 100 -21.63 -13.09 5.74
CA LEU A 100 -21.90 -12.12 4.66
C LEU A 100 -20.77 -12.02 3.66
N PHE A 101 -19.55 -12.27 4.12
CA PHE A 101 -18.32 -12.16 3.30
C PHE A 101 -17.86 -13.49 2.74
N ASP A 102 -18.47 -14.60 3.12
CA ASP A 102 -18.02 -15.95 2.71
C ASP A 102 -18.13 -16.14 1.19
N THR A 103 -17.14 -16.84 0.62
CA THR A 103 -17.06 -17.14 -0.81
C THR A 103 -17.78 -18.42 -1.22
N GLY A 104 -18.50 -19.06 -0.30
CA GLY A 104 -19.25 -20.31 -0.51
C GLY A 104 -18.65 -21.53 0.18
N GLY A 105 -17.47 -21.39 0.80
CA GLY A 105 -16.79 -22.51 1.48
C GLY A 105 -16.98 -22.59 2.99
N MET A 106 -17.75 -21.66 3.57
CA MET A 106 -17.94 -21.52 5.03
C MET A 106 -16.61 -21.38 5.79
N THR A 107 -15.62 -20.73 5.16
CA THR A 107 -14.27 -20.55 5.69
C THR A 107 -13.96 -19.13 6.11
N CYS A 108 -14.77 -18.14 5.71
CA CYS A 108 -14.59 -16.76 6.14
C CYS A 108 -14.71 -16.66 7.67
N GLY A 109 -13.80 -15.94 8.31
CA GLY A 109 -13.69 -15.87 9.78
C GLY A 109 -13.02 -17.09 10.42
N LYS A 110 -12.37 -17.94 9.64
CA LYS A 110 -11.63 -19.11 10.13
C LYS A 110 -10.20 -19.14 9.59
N LEU A 111 -9.38 -20.00 10.15
CA LEU A 111 -8.03 -20.29 9.66
C LEU A 111 -8.05 -21.40 8.63
N ASP A 112 -7.22 -21.30 7.60
CA ASP A 112 -6.90 -22.37 6.67
C ASP A 112 -5.51 -22.14 6.04
N HIS A 113 -5.13 -22.95 5.04
CA HIS A 113 -3.86 -22.78 4.34
C HIS A 113 -3.96 -21.82 3.13
N SER A 114 -5.16 -21.41 2.72
CA SER A 114 -5.39 -20.59 1.53
C SER A 114 -5.51 -19.10 1.83
N GLY A 115 -6.24 -18.73 2.89
CA GLY A 115 -6.58 -17.34 3.22
C GLY A 115 -7.50 -16.68 2.19
N LYS A 116 -8.31 -17.43 1.43
CA LYS A 116 -9.13 -16.94 0.32
C LYS A 116 -10.64 -17.08 0.53
N GLY A 117 -11.07 -17.35 1.76
CA GLY A 117 -12.46 -17.65 2.11
C GLY A 117 -13.40 -16.44 2.15
N CYS A 118 -12.87 -15.22 2.09
CA CYS A 118 -13.70 -14.01 2.20
C CYS A 118 -13.63 -13.16 0.94
N ARG A 119 -14.78 -12.61 0.52
CA ARG A 119 -14.86 -11.49 -0.42
C ARG A 119 -14.54 -10.17 0.30
N PRO A 120 -14.08 -9.13 -0.41
CA PRO A 120 -13.79 -7.83 0.21
C PRO A 120 -15.06 -7.09 0.63
N PHE A 121 -14.91 -6.04 1.44
CA PHE A 121 -16.01 -5.17 1.81
C PHE A 121 -16.49 -4.34 0.61
N ILE A 122 -15.57 -3.72 -0.13
CA ILE A 122 -15.88 -3.06 -1.40
C ILE A 122 -15.08 -3.71 -2.52
N GLN A 123 -15.78 -4.29 -3.48
CA GLN A 123 -15.20 -4.90 -4.68
C GLN A 123 -15.35 -3.96 -5.87
N VAL A 124 -14.22 -3.69 -6.55
CA VAL A 124 -14.18 -3.04 -7.86
C VAL A 124 -13.57 -4.04 -8.84
N LYS A 125 -14.36 -4.65 -9.69
CA LYS A 125 -13.88 -5.74 -10.55
C LYS A 125 -14.26 -5.54 -11.99
N ASN A 126 -13.28 -5.61 -12.90
CA ASN A 126 -13.49 -5.41 -14.34
C ASN A 126 -14.19 -4.07 -14.64
N ALA A 127 -13.91 -3.05 -13.84
CA ALA A 127 -14.55 -1.74 -13.90
C ALA A 127 -13.60 -0.68 -14.46
N SER A 128 -14.18 0.36 -15.04
CA SER A 128 -13.43 1.53 -15.53
C SER A 128 -14.10 2.80 -15.03
N ASP A 129 -13.28 3.83 -14.80
CA ASP A 129 -13.73 5.19 -14.50
C ASP A 129 -14.68 5.27 -13.30
N SER A 130 -14.33 4.55 -12.23
CA SER A 130 -15.08 4.48 -10.98
C SER A 130 -14.23 4.99 -9.82
N GLY A 131 -14.85 5.36 -8.72
CA GLY A 131 -14.08 5.81 -7.58
C GLY A 131 -14.85 5.92 -6.28
N ILE A 132 -14.09 6.18 -5.20
CA ILE A 132 -14.60 6.38 -3.85
C ILE A 132 -14.12 7.76 -3.39
N TYR A 133 -15.04 8.60 -3.00
CA TYR A 133 -14.79 10.02 -2.77
C TYR A 133 -15.34 10.50 -1.43
N GLY A 134 -14.82 11.60 -0.95
CA GLY A 134 -15.40 12.39 0.13
C GLY A 134 -14.62 12.33 1.44
N LEU A 135 -14.98 13.18 2.36
CA LEU A 135 -14.34 13.36 3.67
C LEU A 135 -14.92 12.45 4.77
N GLY A 136 -15.71 11.46 4.39
CA GLY A 136 -16.27 10.47 5.31
C GLY A 136 -15.30 9.33 5.64
N THR A 137 -15.84 8.31 6.28
CA THR A 137 -15.06 7.16 6.76
C THR A 137 -15.63 5.85 6.22
N ILE A 138 -14.73 4.94 5.80
CA ILE A 138 -15.05 3.52 5.59
C ILE A 138 -14.34 2.74 6.69
N ASP A 139 -15.13 2.05 7.54
CA ASP A 139 -14.65 1.32 8.70
C ASP A 139 -14.86 -0.19 8.51
N GLY A 140 -13.76 -0.94 8.45
CA GLY A 140 -13.78 -2.39 8.24
C GLY A 140 -14.16 -3.21 9.46
N GLN A 141 -14.26 -2.59 10.65
CA GLN A 141 -14.65 -3.25 11.91
C GLN A 141 -13.70 -4.42 12.30
N GLY A 142 -12.41 -4.34 11.95
CA GLY A 142 -11.41 -5.36 12.26
C GLY A 142 -11.22 -5.63 13.75
N ASN A 143 -11.52 -4.65 14.59
CA ASN A 143 -11.51 -4.72 16.05
C ASN A 143 -12.81 -5.23 16.67
N SER A 144 -13.85 -5.43 15.90
CA SER A 144 -15.16 -5.89 16.39
C SER A 144 -15.18 -7.41 16.52
N ILE A 145 -15.88 -7.91 17.55
CA ILE A 145 -16.14 -9.34 17.72
C ILE A 145 -17.00 -9.82 16.54
N MET A 146 -16.54 -10.87 15.89
CA MET A 146 -17.26 -11.48 14.77
C MET A 146 -18.56 -12.14 15.24
N TYR A 147 -19.64 -11.91 14.49
CA TYR A 147 -20.93 -12.51 14.78
C TYR A 147 -20.83 -14.06 14.87
N GLY A 148 -21.37 -14.62 15.94
CA GLY A 148 -21.30 -16.07 16.19
C GLY A 148 -19.94 -16.57 16.65
N GLN A 149 -18.98 -15.68 16.99
CA GLN A 149 -17.66 -16.02 17.49
C GLN A 149 -17.31 -15.23 18.77
N ASN A 150 -16.24 -15.62 19.45
CA ASN A 150 -15.74 -14.93 20.66
C ASN A 150 -14.45 -14.15 20.42
N GLN A 151 -14.12 -13.86 19.14
CA GLN A 151 -12.88 -13.20 18.78
C GLN A 151 -13.11 -12.15 17.68
N THR A 152 -12.19 -11.18 17.62
CA THR A 152 -12.14 -10.17 16.57
C THR A 152 -11.37 -10.69 15.35
N TRP A 153 -11.49 -10.00 14.21
CA TRP A 153 -10.69 -10.28 13.02
C TRP A 153 -9.18 -10.19 13.30
N TRP A 154 -8.76 -9.23 14.13
CA TRP A 154 -7.34 -9.06 14.46
C TRP A 154 -6.81 -10.14 15.42
N GLN A 155 -7.66 -10.67 16.30
CA GLN A 155 -7.30 -11.83 17.13
C GLN A 155 -7.13 -13.06 16.25
N LEU A 156 -8.02 -13.29 15.28
CA LEU A 156 -7.86 -14.35 14.28
C LEU A 156 -6.54 -14.22 13.50
N ALA A 157 -6.15 -12.98 13.14
CA ALA A 157 -4.89 -12.71 12.45
C ALA A 157 -3.66 -13.08 13.29
N ASN A 158 -3.71 -12.84 14.60
CA ASN A 158 -2.64 -13.22 15.53
C ASN A 158 -2.59 -14.74 15.74
N GLU A 159 -3.74 -15.41 15.83
CA GLU A 159 -3.83 -16.86 15.90
C GLU A 159 -3.25 -17.52 14.63
N ALA A 160 -3.52 -16.97 13.45
CA ALA A 160 -2.96 -17.42 12.18
C ALA A 160 -1.43 -17.44 12.19
N LYS A 161 -0.79 -16.42 12.79
CA LYS A 161 0.67 -16.37 12.93
C LYS A 161 1.19 -17.51 13.83
N ASN A 162 0.53 -17.74 14.95
CA ASN A 162 0.98 -18.72 15.95
C ASN A 162 0.80 -20.17 15.45
N SER A 163 -0.23 -20.41 14.65
CA SER A 163 -0.54 -21.73 14.08
C SER A 163 0.07 -21.98 12.70
N LEU A 164 0.84 -21.02 12.13
CA LEU A 164 1.40 -21.09 10.79
C LEU A 164 0.34 -21.29 9.68
N MET A 165 -0.87 -20.85 9.95
CA MET A 165 -2.00 -20.85 9.03
C MET A 165 -2.24 -19.45 8.46
N ARG A 166 -3.24 -19.32 7.59
CA ARG A 166 -3.70 -18.05 7.04
C ARG A 166 -5.08 -17.71 7.56
N GLN A 167 -5.30 -16.46 7.89
CA GLN A 167 -6.63 -15.94 8.23
C GLN A 167 -7.48 -15.77 6.98
N ASN A 168 -8.74 -16.17 7.03
CA ASN A 168 -9.74 -15.74 6.08
C ASN A 168 -10.45 -14.51 6.66
N ALA A 169 -10.06 -13.32 6.22
CA ALA A 169 -10.60 -12.05 6.64
C ALA A 169 -10.80 -11.12 5.43
N PRO A 170 -11.86 -10.31 5.38
CA PRO A 170 -12.13 -9.42 4.27
C PRO A 170 -11.04 -8.36 4.12
N ARG A 171 -10.61 -8.07 2.90
CA ARG A 171 -9.94 -6.81 2.57
C ARG A 171 -10.96 -5.69 2.57
N LEU A 172 -10.54 -4.46 2.86
CA LEU A 172 -11.48 -3.35 2.89
C LEU A 172 -11.92 -2.97 1.48
N ILE A 173 -10.97 -2.72 0.59
CA ILE A 173 -11.22 -2.38 -0.81
C ILE A 173 -10.33 -3.25 -1.70
N GLN A 174 -10.94 -4.00 -2.60
CA GLN A 174 -10.26 -4.83 -3.58
C GLN A 174 -10.61 -4.36 -5.00
N ILE A 175 -9.59 -3.99 -5.76
CA ILE A 175 -9.71 -3.52 -7.14
C ILE A 175 -9.03 -4.56 -8.03
N ASP A 176 -9.79 -5.24 -8.88
CA ASP A 176 -9.28 -6.31 -9.75
C ASP A 176 -9.51 -6.00 -11.23
N ASN A 177 -8.46 -6.14 -12.05
CA ASN A 177 -8.54 -6.05 -13.51
C ASN A 177 -9.29 -4.80 -14.00
N SER A 178 -9.04 -3.66 -13.37
CA SER A 178 -9.80 -2.42 -13.55
C SER A 178 -8.94 -1.31 -14.15
N LYS A 179 -9.58 -0.22 -14.61
CA LYS A 179 -8.90 0.89 -15.23
C LYS A 179 -9.42 2.23 -14.72
N ASN A 180 -8.52 3.22 -14.52
CA ASN A 180 -8.87 4.58 -14.07
C ASN A 180 -9.73 4.59 -12.81
N ILE A 181 -9.22 4.02 -11.71
CA ILE A 181 -9.92 3.98 -10.43
C ILE A 181 -9.35 5.05 -9.51
N THR A 182 -10.23 5.80 -8.84
CA THR A 182 -9.85 6.91 -7.98
C THR A 182 -10.36 6.72 -6.55
N LEU A 183 -9.48 6.94 -5.56
CA LEU A 183 -9.85 7.14 -4.16
C LEU A 183 -9.42 8.55 -3.77
N PHE A 184 -10.38 9.38 -3.32
CA PHE A 184 -10.10 10.79 -3.04
C PHE A 184 -10.62 11.24 -1.68
N GLN A 185 -9.72 11.74 -0.82
CA GLN A 185 -9.98 12.33 0.52
C GLN A 185 -10.62 11.39 1.54
N ILE A 186 -10.93 10.16 1.19
CA ILE A 186 -11.62 9.21 2.06
C ILE A 186 -10.72 8.75 3.23
N THR A 187 -11.32 8.56 4.41
CA THR A 187 -10.67 7.92 5.54
C THR A 187 -11.01 6.44 5.58
N LEU A 188 -10.00 5.58 5.65
CA LEU A 188 -10.11 4.12 5.74
C LEU A 188 -9.62 3.67 7.11
N LYS A 189 -10.42 2.89 7.85
CA LYS A 189 -10.10 2.48 9.22
C LYS A 189 -10.34 1.01 9.45
N ASN A 190 -9.59 0.46 10.40
CA ASN A 190 -9.87 -0.83 11.03
C ASN A 190 -10.16 -1.96 10.03
N SER A 191 -9.37 -2.05 8.95
CA SER A 191 -9.53 -3.17 8.03
C SER A 191 -9.27 -4.51 8.74
N PRO A 192 -10.08 -5.55 8.50
CA PRO A 192 -9.77 -6.90 8.99
C PRO A 192 -8.52 -7.52 8.37
N ASN A 193 -8.14 -7.10 7.17
CA ASN A 193 -6.98 -7.50 6.40
C ASN A 193 -6.41 -6.25 5.71
N PHE A 194 -5.85 -6.31 4.50
CA PHE A 194 -5.35 -5.17 3.74
C PHE A 194 -6.43 -4.11 3.49
N HIS A 195 -6.05 -2.82 3.50
CA HIS A 195 -7.01 -1.74 3.26
C HIS A 195 -7.32 -1.57 1.78
N VAL A 196 -6.33 -1.31 0.95
CA VAL A 196 -6.54 -1.11 -0.50
C VAL A 196 -5.61 -2.01 -1.29
N VAL A 197 -6.19 -2.88 -2.10
CA VAL A 197 -5.43 -3.74 -3.02
C VAL A 197 -5.83 -3.41 -4.45
N GLY A 198 -4.86 -2.95 -5.25
CA GLY A 198 -5.01 -2.77 -6.69
C GLY A 198 -4.34 -3.93 -7.42
N ASN A 199 -5.11 -4.89 -7.90
CA ASN A 199 -4.59 -6.08 -8.57
C ASN A 199 -4.84 -6.01 -10.08
N ASN A 200 -3.76 -6.05 -10.88
CA ASN A 200 -3.82 -5.97 -12.34
C ASN A 200 -4.59 -4.72 -12.84
N THR A 201 -4.38 -3.57 -12.21
CA THR A 201 -5.08 -2.33 -12.51
C THR A 201 -4.19 -1.41 -13.33
N ASP A 202 -4.77 -0.74 -14.33
CA ASP A 202 -4.10 0.27 -15.15
C ASP A 202 -4.73 1.65 -14.89
N GLY A 203 -3.99 2.53 -14.25
CA GLY A 203 -4.51 3.82 -13.82
C GLY A 203 -5.21 3.74 -12.46
N LEU A 204 -4.47 3.91 -11.39
CA LEU A 204 -4.99 3.94 -10.03
C LEU A 204 -4.49 5.19 -9.33
N THR A 205 -5.42 6.01 -8.84
CA THR A 205 -5.12 7.27 -8.16
C THR A 205 -5.68 7.25 -6.75
N LEU A 206 -4.79 7.37 -5.75
CA LEU A 206 -5.15 7.59 -4.36
C LEU A 206 -4.62 8.99 -3.99
N TRP A 207 -5.52 9.91 -3.63
CA TRP A 207 -5.15 11.30 -3.41
C TRP A 207 -5.77 11.85 -2.13
N GLY A 208 -4.93 12.35 -1.22
CA GLY A 208 -5.40 12.94 0.04
C GLY A 208 -6.15 11.96 0.95
N ILE A 209 -5.92 10.64 0.83
CA ILE A 209 -6.57 9.65 1.66
C ILE A 209 -5.92 9.56 3.03
N LYS A 210 -6.70 9.13 4.00
CA LYS A 210 -6.20 8.77 5.32
C LYS A 210 -6.43 7.29 5.60
N ILE A 211 -5.39 6.57 5.98
CA ILE A 211 -5.51 5.21 6.53
C ILE A 211 -5.07 5.24 7.99
N ASP A 212 -5.93 4.75 8.89
CA ASP A 212 -5.73 4.87 10.32
C ASP A 212 -6.15 3.57 11.02
N THR A 213 -5.17 2.72 11.31
CA THR A 213 -5.36 1.42 11.97
C THR A 213 -4.19 1.19 12.93
N PRO A 214 -4.41 0.65 14.13
CA PRO A 214 -3.38 0.49 15.15
C PRO A 214 -2.20 -0.37 14.69
N ALA A 215 -1.00 -0.04 15.17
CA ALA A 215 0.23 -0.80 14.89
C ALA A 215 0.16 -2.28 15.32
N SER A 216 -0.73 -2.63 16.25
CA SER A 216 -0.95 -4.01 16.70
C SER A 216 -1.85 -4.85 15.78
N ALA A 217 -2.51 -4.22 14.80
CA ALA A 217 -3.42 -4.89 13.87
C ALA A 217 -2.64 -5.56 12.74
N ARG A 218 -2.34 -6.84 12.90
CA ARG A 218 -1.51 -7.61 11.97
C ARG A 218 -2.15 -7.75 10.58
N ASN A 219 -1.33 -7.75 9.53
CA ASN A 219 -1.74 -7.88 8.12
C ASN A 219 -2.76 -6.82 7.68
N THR A 220 -2.59 -5.59 8.15
CA THR A 220 -3.40 -4.44 7.74
C THR A 220 -2.60 -3.50 6.84
N ASP A 221 -1.97 -4.06 5.79
CA ASP A 221 -1.26 -3.28 4.79
C ASP A 221 -2.14 -2.11 4.30
N GLY A 222 -1.56 -0.94 4.11
CA GLY A 222 -2.29 0.26 3.73
C GLY A 222 -2.69 0.25 2.26
N PHE A 223 -1.70 0.21 1.38
CA PHE A 223 -1.93 0.18 -0.06
C PHE A 223 -0.98 -0.78 -0.78
N ASP A 224 -1.56 -1.75 -1.47
CA ASP A 224 -0.85 -2.79 -2.22
C ASP A 224 -1.17 -2.71 -3.72
N PRO A 225 -0.43 -1.97 -4.54
CA PRO A 225 -0.48 -2.13 -5.98
C PRO A 225 0.21 -3.45 -6.37
N MET A 226 -0.56 -4.38 -6.97
CA MET A 226 -0.13 -5.74 -7.31
C MET A 226 -0.27 -5.98 -8.81
N GLY A 227 0.83 -6.11 -9.54
CA GLY A 227 0.80 -6.28 -11.00
C GLY A 227 0.10 -5.11 -11.71
N SER A 228 0.18 -3.93 -11.13
CA SER A 228 -0.52 -2.72 -11.59
C SER A 228 0.44 -1.70 -12.17
N LYS A 229 -0.06 -0.86 -13.05
CA LYS A 229 0.71 0.20 -13.70
C LYS A 229 -0.03 1.52 -13.72
N ASN A 230 0.71 2.61 -13.92
CA ASN A 230 0.16 3.97 -13.90
C ASN A 230 -0.54 4.25 -12.57
N VAL A 231 0.20 4.18 -11.49
CA VAL A 231 -0.30 4.30 -10.12
C VAL A 231 0.25 5.55 -9.46
N THR A 232 -0.62 6.37 -8.91
CA THR A 232 -0.24 7.53 -8.08
C THR A 232 -0.88 7.43 -6.70
N LEU A 233 -0.05 7.50 -5.65
CA LEU A 233 -0.46 7.79 -4.28
C LEU A 233 0.11 9.14 -3.89
N ALA A 234 -0.73 10.12 -3.58
CA ALA A 234 -0.28 11.48 -3.30
C ALA A 234 -1.00 12.12 -2.11
N HIS A 235 -0.28 13.00 -1.39
CA HIS A 235 -0.81 13.86 -0.31
C HIS A 235 -1.59 13.10 0.77
N SER A 236 -1.16 11.88 1.08
CA SER A 236 -1.89 10.95 1.94
C SER A 236 -1.17 10.66 3.25
N SER A 237 -1.94 10.29 4.28
CA SER A 237 -1.42 9.91 5.58
C SER A 237 -1.80 8.47 5.90
N ILE A 238 -0.80 7.61 6.20
CA ILE A 238 -1.02 6.17 6.36
C ILE A 238 -0.37 5.68 7.66
N SER A 239 -1.18 5.14 8.56
CA SER A 239 -0.78 4.41 9.77
C SER A 239 -1.43 3.04 9.79
N THR A 240 -0.64 1.98 9.95
CA THR A 240 -1.09 0.58 9.82
C THR A 240 -0.37 -0.33 10.81
N GLY A 241 -0.79 -1.58 10.85
CA GLY A 241 -0.11 -2.64 11.60
C GLY A 241 0.77 -3.54 10.73
N ASP A 242 0.90 -3.24 9.43
CA ASP A 242 1.81 -3.90 8.50
C ASP A 242 2.40 -2.86 7.52
N ASP A 243 2.75 -3.20 6.27
CA ASP A 243 3.32 -2.26 5.32
C ASP A 243 2.38 -1.06 5.06
N ASN A 244 2.90 0.18 5.15
CA ASN A 244 2.12 1.34 4.78
C ASN A 244 1.81 1.34 3.28
N VAL A 245 2.80 0.98 2.46
CA VAL A 245 2.66 0.64 1.04
C VAL A 245 3.49 -0.59 0.73
N ALA A 246 2.93 -1.54 -0.04
CA ALA A 246 3.68 -2.69 -0.54
C ALA A 246 3.44 -2.91 -2.05
N ILE A 247 4.39 -2.48 -2.88
CA ILE A 247 4.36 -2.75 -4.32
C ILE A 247 4.69 -4.21 -4.56
N LYS A 248 3.77 -4.95 -5.18
CA LYS A 248 3.90 -6.39 -5.42
C LYS A 248 3.70 -6.72 -6.92
N ALA A 249 4.33 -7.79 -7.39
CA ALA A 249 4.33 -8.21 -8.80
C ALA A 249 4.29 -9.75 -8.92
N GLY A 250 3.26 -10.36 -8.35
CA GLY A 250 3.12 -11.83 -8.35
C GLY A 250 2.78 -12.42 -9.72
N ASN A 251 1.74 -11.89 -10.39
CA ASN A 251 1.22 -12.40 -11.65
C ASN A 251 1.59 -11.55 -12.86
N ARG A 252 1.77 -10.25 -12.67
CA ARG A 252 2.18 -9.28 -13.69
C ARG A 252 3.23 -8.34 -13.11
N GLU A 253 3.99 -7.69 -13.97
CA GLU A 253 4.87 -6.59 -13.60
C GLU A 253 4.08 -5.44 -12.97
N SER A 254 4.67 -4.80 -11.96
CA SER A 254 4.21 -3.51 -11.46
C SER A 254 5.17 -2.42 -11.94
N SER A 255 4.64 -1.40 -12.62
CA SER A 255 5.48 -0.36 -13.22
C SER A 255 4.79 1.00 -13.28
N HIS A 256 5.58 2.05 -13.52
CA HIS A 256 5.11 3.42 -13.62
C HIS A 256 4.33 3.85 -12.38
N ILE A 257 4.99 3.84 -11.21
CA ILE A 257 4.37 4.10 -9.91
C ILE A 257 4.98 5.35 -9.28
N SER A 258 4.13 6.28 -8.88
CA SER A 258 4.46 7.53 -8.19
C SER A 258 3.88 7.53 -6.78
N ILE A 259 4.74 7.73 -5.77
CA ILE A 259 4.38 7.92 -4.36
C ILE A 259 4.87 9.32 -3.96
N LEU A 260 3.95 10.29 -3.85
CA LEU A 260 4.30 11.71 -3.84
C LEU A 260 3.74 12.42 -2.59
N ASP A 261 4.59 13.12 -1.86
CA ASP A 261 4.20 14.01 -0.75
C ASP A 261 3.28 13.33 0.29
N ASN A 262 3.72 12.19 0.80
CA ASN A 262 2.96 11.41 1.76
C ASN A 262 3.59 11.41 3.15
N HIS A 263 2.78 11.05 4.15
CA HIS A 263 3.20 10.91 5.53
C HIS A 263 2.85 9.50 6.05
N PHE A 264 3.86 8.74 6.47
CA PHE A 264 3.67 7.42 7.06
C PHE A 264 3.92 7.50 8.57
N GLY A 265 2.87 7.17 9.33
CA GLY A 265 2.92 6.96 10.77
C GLY A 265 3.33 5.52 11.09
N SER A 266 2.72 4.90 12.11
CA SER A 266 3.03 3.49 12.43
C SER A 266 2.86 2.56 11.22
N GLY A 267 3.65 1.48 11.19
CA GLY A 267 3.62 0.47 10.11
C GLY A 267 5.00 -0.06 9.77
N HIS A 268 5.08 -0.78 8.66
CA HIS A 268 6.33 -1.37 8.17
C HIS A 268 6.97 -0.59 7.02
N GLY A 269 6.52 0.63 6.75
CA GLY A 269 7.12 1.58 5.81
C GLY A 269 6.77 1.36 4.35
N MET A 270 7.62 1.92 3.47
CA MET A 270 7.50 1.84 2.00
C MET A 270 8.22 0.60 1.50
N SER A 271 7.46 -0.44 1.17
CA SER A 271 7.99 -1.72 0.74
C SER A 271 7.79 -1.98 -0.75
N ILE A 272 8.77 -2.62 -1.38
CA ILE A 272 8.63 -3.32 -2.65
C ILE A 272 8.85 -4.81 -2.35
N GLY A 273 7.83 -5.62 -2.63
CA GLY A 273 7.88 -7.06 -2.37
C GLY A 273 7.07 -7.47 -1.11
N SER A 274 7.24 -8.71 -0.70
CA SER A 274 8.21 -9.72 -1.18
C SER A 274 7.82 -10.44 -2.49
N GLU A 275 6.56 -10.38 -2.92
CA GLU A 275 6.10 -10.95 -4.19
C GLU A 275 6.52 -10.05 -5.37
N VAL A 276 7.71 -10.29 -5.96
CA VAL A 276 8.23 -9.53 -7.11
C VAL A 276 8.56 -10.41 -8.32
N ASN A 277 7.94 -11.58 -8.38
CA ASN A 277 8.19 -12.62 -9.40
C ASN A 277 8.20 -12.11 -10.84
N LYS A 278 7.31 -11.18 -11.16
CA LYS A 278 7.15 -10.64 -12.52
C LYS A 278 7.85 -9.29 -12.74
N GLY A 279 8.59 -8.82 -11.73
CA GLY A 279 9.36 -7.59 -11.80
C GLY A 279 8.62 -6.35 -11.33
N VAL A 280 9.40 -5.40 -10.82
CA VAL A 280 8.95 -4.05 -10.47
C VAL A 280 9.89 -3.06 -11.12
N SER A 281 9.35 -2.09 -11.86
CA SER A 281 10.15 -1.09 -12.57
C SER A 281 9.53 0.31 -12.51
N ASP A 282 10.35 1.33 -12.79
CA ASP A 282 9.91 2.72 -12.93
C ASP A 282 9.09 3.23 -11.75
N VAL A 283 9.68 3.17 -10.56
CA VAL A 283 9.08 3.63 -9.30
C VAL A 283 9.75 4.93 -8.85
N THR A 284 8.96 5.95 -8.61
CA THR A 284 9.41 7.19 -7.98
C THR A 284 8.69 7.40 -6.64
N VAL A 285 9.47 7.53 -5.57
CA VAL A 285 9.01 7.97 -4.24
C VAL A 285 9.63 9.31 -3.95
N ASN A 286 8.81 10.34 -3.76
CA ASN A 286 9.28 11.71 -3.58
C ASN A 286 8.46 12.45 -2.52
N GLY A 287 9.12 13.16 -1.61
CA GLY A 287 8.44 13.93 -0.56
C GLY A 287 7.76 13.04 0.49
N LEU A 288 8.43 11.97 0.94
CA LEU A 288 7.86 11.06 1.93
C LEU A 288 8.47 11.28 3.31
N ILE A 289 7.61 11.48 4.29
CA ILE A 289 7.97 11.60 5.70
C ILE A 289 7.59 10.30 6.42
N PHE A 290 8.53 9.74 7.19
CA PHE A 290 8.28 8.62 8.09
C PHE A 290 8.37 9.09 9.54
N ASN A 291 7.39 8.68 10.35
CA ASN A 291 7.42 8.87 11.79
C ASN A 291 7.01 7.59 12.51
N SER A 292 7.97 6.97 13.20
CA SER A 292 7.73 5.78 14.05
C SER A 292 7.30 4.52 13.28
N THR A 293 7.74 4.36 12.03
CA THR A 293 7.63 3.08 11.32
C THR A 293 8.75 2.11 11.71
N THR A 294 8.53 0.82 11.60
CA THR A 294 9.59 -0.18 11.86
C THR A 294 10.63 -0.20 10.75
N ASN A 295 10.23 -0.01 9.51
CA ASN A 295 11.12 0.17 8.36
C ASN A 295 10.82 1.48 7.64
N GLY A 296 11.81 2.02 6.95
CA GLY A 296 11.66 3.13 6.03
C GLY A 296 11.47 2.63 4.60
N LEU A 297 12.53 2.70 3.79
CA LEU A 297 12.56 2.26 2.40
C LEU A 297 13.05 0.81 2.34
N ARG A 298 12.19 -0.09 1.91
CA ARG A 298 12.48 -1.52 1.94
C ARG A 298 12.22 -2.19 0.59
N ILE A 299 13.20 -2.99 0.12
CA ILE A 299 13.03 -3.92 -1.01
C ILE A 299 13.35 -5.32 -0.51
N LYS A 300 12.42 -6.25 -0.66
CA LYS A 300 12.53 -7.60 -0.11
C LYS A 300 12.09 -8.66 -1.12
N SER A 301 12.84 -9.75 -1.20
CA SER A 301 12.49 -10.96 -1.95
C SER A 301 13.29 -12.15 -1.44
N ASP A 302 13.00 -13.33 -1.94
CA ASP A 302 13.71 -14.56 -1.60
C ASP A 302 13.70 -15.57 -2.76
N ARG A 303 14.32 -16.74 -2.55
CA ARG A 303 14.45 -17.78 -3.57
C ARG A 303 13.15 -18.42 -4.03
N SER A 304 12.07 -18.29 -3.30
CA SER A 304 10.74 -18.76 -3.70
C SER A 304 10.04 -17.80 -4.66
N ARG A 305 10.49 -16.54 -4.70
CA ARG A 305 9.84 -15.43 -5.43
C ARG A 305 10.73 -14.86 -6.53
N GLY A 306 12.01 -14.68 -6.29
CA GLY A 306 12.95 -14.11 -7.27
C GLY A 306 12.55 -12.70 -7.70
N GLY A 307 12.72 -12.42 -8.98
CA GLY A 307 12.25 -11.20 -9.65
C GLY A 307 13.26 -10.07 -9.69
N LEU A 308 13.12 -9.23 -10.71
CA LEU A 308 13.89 -8.01 -10.90
C LEU A 308 13.18 -6.81 -10.33
N VAL A 309 13.86 -6.04 -9.48
CA VAL A 309 13.44 -4.70 -9.06
C VAL A 309 14.46 -3.71 -9.61
N ALA A 310 14.02 -2.81 -10.50
CA ALA A 310 14.93 -1.88 -11.18
C ALA A 310 14.29 -0.53 -11.47
N GLY A 311 15.11 0.53 -11.63
CA GLY A 311 14.60 1.86 -11.95
C GLY A 311 13.78 2.46 -10.82
N VAL A 312 14.28 2.36 -9.59
CA VAL A 312 13.62 2.89 -8.39
C VAL A 312 14.35 4.14 -7.92
N THR A 313 13.63 5.24 -7.80
CA THR A 313 14.13 6.50 -7.28
C THR A 313 13.42 6.87 -5.98
N TYR A 314 14.17 7.01 -4.91
CA TYR A 314 13.75 7.57 -3.63
C TYR A 314 14.39 8.96 -3.48
N LYS A 315 13.59 10.02 -3.36
CA LYS A 315 14.11 11.37 -3.21
C LYS A 315 13.31 12.23 -2.24
N ASN A 316 13.99 13.20 -1.61
CA ASN A 316 13.37 14.13 -0.66
C ASN A 316 12.64 13.37 0.47
N ILE A 317 13.36 12.49 1.15
CA ILE A 317 12.79 11.63 2.20
C ILE A 317 13.32 12.04 3.57
N CYS A 318 12.44 12.16 4.53
CA CYS A 318 12.81 12.37 5.92
C CYS A 318 12.27 11.24 6.81
N MET A 319 13.12 10.76 7.73
CA MET A 319 12.79 9.64 8.62
C MET A 319 13.11 9.99 10.07
N GLN A 320 12.09 9.86 10.93
CA GLN A 320 12.22 10.04 12.38
C GLN A 320 11.71 8.79 13.10
N ASN A 321 12.46 8.31 14.09
CA ASN A 321 12.12 7.11 14.87
C ASN A 321 11.88 5.86 14.00
N VAL A 322 12.74 5.65 13.00
CA VAL A 322 12.67 4.50 12.10
C VAL A 322 13.76 3.50 12.43
N LYS A 323 13.40 2.28 12.82
CA LYS A 323 14.35 1.26 13.26
C LYS A 323 15.27 0.78 12.13
N ASN A 324 14.72 0.56 10.93
CA ASN A 324 15.46 0.10 9.75
C ASN A 324 15.22 1.07 8.59
N PRO A 325 15.97 2.19 8.49
CA PRO A 325 15.69 3.25 7.52
C PRO A 325 15.78 2.81 6.06
N ILE A 326 16.82 2.02 5.71
CA ILE A 326 16.99 1.46 4.37
C ILE A 326 17.31 -0.03 4.50
N SER A 327 16.53 -0.88 3.84
CA SER A 327 16.71 -2.32 3.84
C SER A 327 16.47 -2.92 2.46
N LEU A 328 17.52 -3.39 1.80
CA LEU A 328 17.45 -4.21 0.60
C LEU A 328 17.84 -5.64 0.99
N ASP A 329 16.92 -6.59 0.87
CA ASP A 329 17.10 -7.95 1.37
C ASP A 329 16.63 -8.99 0.33
N THR A 330 17.56 -9.67 -0.30
CA THR A 330 17.33 -10.75 -1.26
C THR A 330 17.18 -12.12 -0.59
N HIS A 331 17.35 -12.20 0.73
CA HIS A 331 17.22 -13.40 1.56
C HIS A 331 16.12 -13.24 2.62
N TYR A 332 15.06 -12.49 2.29
CA TYR A 332 14.00 -12.08 3.20
C TYR A 332 13.42 -13.24 4.03
N ASN A 333 13.18 -14.39 3.40
CA ASN A 333 12.92 -15.63 4.11
C ASN A 333 14.06 -16.62 3.85
N ILE A 334 14.98 -16.74 4.79
CA ILE A 334 16.15 -17.61 4.67
C ILE A 334 15.79 -19.09 4.52
N ASN A 335 14.61 -19.49 4.99
CA ASN A 335 14.09 -20.84 4.90
C ASN A 335 13.27 -21.09 3.64
N ALA A 336 13.10 -20.08 2.78
CA ALA A 336 12.35 -20.23 1.54
C ALA A 336 13.03 -21.25 0.62
N GLY A 337 12.28 -22.24 0.19
CA GLY A 337 12.66 -23.15 -0.87
C GLY A 337 12.61 -22.47 -2.23
N GLY A 338 13.24 -23.07 -3.25
CA GLY A 338 13.21 -22.59 -4.62
C GLY A 338 14.57 -22.19 -5.15
N GLN A 339 14.61 -21.88 -6.46
CA GLN A 339 15.84 -21.52 -7.19
C GLN A 339 15.73 -20.20 -7.95
N LEU A 340 14.68 -19.42 -7.68
CA LEU A 340 14.51 -18.11 -8.29
C LEU A 340 15.52 -17.13 -7.72
N ILE A 341 15.95 -16.16 -8.54
CA ILE A 341 17.01 -15.22 -8.18
C ILE A 341 16.40 -13.83 -8.05
N PRO A 342 16.39 -13.22 -6.85
CA PRO A 342 16.12 -11.80 -6.68
C PRO A 342 17.27 -10.96 -7.25
N GLU A 343 16.92 -9.91 -7.99
CA GLU A 343 17.90 -8.94 -8.51
C GLU A 343 17.42 -7.51 -8.25
N PHE A 344 18.25 -6.70 -7.56
CA PHE A 344 17.95 -5.30 -7.24
C PHE A 344 19.01 -4.41 -7.87
N ARG A 345 18.62 -3.55 -8.84
CA ARG A 345 19.56 -2.68 -9.56
C ARG A 345 18.97 -1.36 -9.99
N ASN A 346 19.80 -0.38 -10.32
CA ASN A 346 19.39 0.97 -10.68
C ASN A 346 18.46 1.59 -9.63
N ILE A 347 18.89 1.56 -8.37
CA ILE A 347 18.16 2.10 -7.24
C ILE A 347 18.89 3.35 -6.78
N LEU A 348 18.21 4.48 -6.80
CA LEU A 348 18.74 5.77 -6.39
C LEU A 348 18.10 6.22 -5.07
N PHE A 349 18.94 6.58 -4.11
CA PHE A 349 18.57 7.32 -2.90
C PHE A 349 19.17 8.72 -3.01
N SER A 350 18.33 9.76 -3.00
CA SER A 350 18.75 11.15 -3.21
C SER A 350 18.06 12.10 -2.26
N ASN A 351 18.82 12.94 -1.57
CA ASN A 351 18.32 13.84 -0.54
C ASN A 351 17.49 13.08 0.52
N ILE A 352 18.18 12.21 1.25
CA ILE A 352 17.60 11.38 2.31
C ILE A 352 18.12 11.86 3.66
N ARG A 353 17.25 12.13 4.63
CA ARG A 353 17.63 12.50 6.00
C ARG A 353 17.04 11.49 6.98
N VAL A 354 17.90 10.91 7.80
CA VAL A 354 17.52 9.94 8.84
C VAL A 354 17.91 10.50 10.20
N LEU A 355 16.94 10.98 10.95
CA LEU A 355 17.10 11.77 12.18
C LEU A 355 17.16 10.93 13.48
N SER A 356 17.21 9.62 13.37
CA SER A 356 17.40 8.69 14.48
C SER A 356 18.33 7.57 14.07
N ALA A 357 19.16 7.08 14.98
CA ALA A 357 20.03 5.94 14.70
C ALA A 357 19.22 4.70 14.30
N GLY A 358 19.64 4.02 13.25
CA GLY A 358 18.93 2.87 12.69
C GLY A 358 19.84 1.86 12.02
N ASN A 359 19.25 0.75 11.56
CA ASN A 359 19.98 -0.34 10.90
C ASN A 359 19.81 -0.24 9.39
N PHE A 360 20.93 -0.08 8.69
CA PHE A 360 21.00 -0.06 7.23
C PHE A 360 21.46 -1.42 6.71
N VAL A 361 20.69 -2.00 5.78
CA VAL A 361 20.99 -3.33 5.21
C VAL A 361 20.96 -3.27 3.70
N PHE A 362 22.06 -3.74 3.09
CA PHE A 362 22.18 -3.92 1.64
C PHE A 362 22.68 -5.35 1.39
N ASP A 363 21.75 -6.30 1.25
CA ASP A 363 22.05 -7.71 1.04
C ASP A 363 21.61 -8.15 -0.36
N GLY A 364 22.60 -8.17 -1.28
CA GLY A 364 22.43 -8.71 -2.62
C GLY A 364 22.52 -10.22 -2.64
N TYR A 365 22.04 -10.86 -3.71
CA TYR A 365 21.90 -12.30 -3.78
C TYR A 365 23.23 -13.06 -3.74
N SER A 366 24.21 -12.60 -4.51
CA SER A 366 25.54 -13.18 -4.56
C SER A 366 26.56 -12.17 -5.12
N ASN A 367 27.84 -12.50 -5.11
CA ASN A 367 28.90 -11.68 -5.72
C ASN A 367 28.67 -11.47 -7.23
N THR A 368 28.08 -12.44 -7.92
CA THR A 368 27.73 -12.33 -9.35
C THR A 368 26.39 -11.68 -9.61
N ARG A 369 25.56 -11.55 -8.57
CA ARG A 369 24.22 -10.89 -8.59
C ARG A 369 24.12 -9.89 -7.44
N PRO A 370 24.97 -8.87 -7.39
CA PRO A 370 24.97 -7.89 -6.31
C PRO A 370 23.77 -6.95 -6.41
N ALA A 371 23.31 -6.46 -5.26
CA ALA A 371 22.45 -5.30 -5.22
C ALA A 371 23.25 -4.06 -5.70
N ARG A 372 22.66 -3.25 -6.59
CA ARG A 372 23.33 -2.06 -7.16
C ARG A 372 22.55 -0.80 -6.81
N VAL A 373 23.15 0.05 -6.00
CA VAL A 373 22.54 1.27 -5.49
C VAL A 373 23.44 2.48 -5.68
N THR A 374 22.83 3.64 -5.82
CA THR A 374 23.50 4.94 -5.83
C THR A 374 22.97 5.78 -4.67
N LEU A 375 23.88 6.34 -3.89
CA LEU A 375 23.58 7.27 -2.79
C LEU A 375 24.04 8.67 -3.21
N ARG A 376 23.13 9.65 -3.11
CA ARG A 376 23.40 11.04 -3.41
C ARG A 376 22.76 11.90 -2.31
N ASP A 377 23.57 12.68 -1.62
CA ASP A 377 23.07 13.55 -0.56
C ASP A 377 22.24 12.78 0.49
N VAL A 378 22.89 11.82 1.15
CA VAL A 378 22.29 10.96 2.18
C VAL A 378 22.90 11.26 3.53
N HIS A 379 22.11 11.77 4.44
CA HIS A 379 22.48 12.18 5.78
C HIS A 379 21.85 11.25 6.81
N ILE A 380 22.65 10.66 7.67
CA ILE A 380 22.20 9.74 8.73
C ILE A 380 22.69 10.20 10.10
N THR A 381 22.02 9.76 11.14
CA THR A 381 22.43 10.01 12.53
C THR A 381 23.62 9.10 12.88
N ASP A 382 24.59 9.64 13.61
CA ASP A 382 25.69 8.86 14.17
C ASP A 382 25.18 7.76 15.10
N GLY A 383 25.95 6.65 15.25
CA GLY A 383 25.50 5.46 15.98
C GLY A 383 24.64 4.51 15.14
N SER A 384 24.30 4.85 13.89
CA SER A 384 23.62 3.92 12.97
C SER A 384 24.53 2.75 12.59
N SER A 385 23.94 1.53 12.50
CA SER A 385 24.63 0.34 12.02
C SER A 385 24.54 0.23 10.49
N TRP A 386 25.57 -0.34 9.87
CA TRP A 386 25.64 -0.49 8.42
C TRP A 386 26.11 -1.88 8.05
N ARG A 387 25.30 -2.65 7.32
CA ARG A 387 25.65 -3.96 6.79
C ARG A 387 25.47 -3.98 5.27
N ALA A 388 26.57 -4.25 4.57
CA ALA A 388 26.54 -4.46 3.13
C ALA A 388 27.17 -5.83 2.81
N LYS A 389 26.44 -6.69 2.10
CA LYS A 389 26.89 -8.00 1.64
C LYS A 389 26.44 -8.17 0.19
N ASN A 390 27.35 -8.58 -0.68
CA ASN A 390 27.06 -8.69 -2.11
C ASN A 390 26.38 -7.43 -2.68
N ALA A 391 26.86 -6.24 -2.34
CA ALA A 391 26.28 -4.97 -2.75
C ALA A 391 27.35 -4.06 -3.37
N ILE A 392 26.99 -3.41 -4.47
CA ILE A 392 27.78 -2.35 -5.10
C ILE A 392 27.07 -1.03 -4.79
N ILE A 393 27.70 -0.22 -3.95
CA ILE A 393 27.18 1.05 -3.48
C ILE A 393 28.04 2.17 -4.04
N GLN A 394 27.44 3.03 -4.86
CA GLN A 394 28.07 4.25 -5.35
C GLN A 394 27.66 5.43 -4.50
N GLY A 395 28.59 6.30 -4.16
CA GLY A 395 28.36 7.44 -3.28
C GLY A 395 28.69 7.16 -1.82
N LYS A 396 28.40 8.13 -0.96
CA LYS A 396 28.73 8.09 0.48
C LYS A 396 27.57 8.64 1.30
N VAL A 397 27.53 8.31 2.57
CA VAL A 397 26.62 8.92 3.55
C VAL A 397 27.40 9.90 4.42
N ALA A 398 26.75 11.00 4.81
CA ALA A 398 27.23 11.90 5.85
C ALA A 398 26.57 11.51 7.19
N LYS A 399 27.33 11.61 8.29
CA LYS A 399 26.85 11.28 9.65
C LYS A 399 26.54 12.55 10.44
N ASP A 400 25.74 13.41 9.87
CA ASP A 400 25.47 14.75 10.35
C ASP A 400 23.96 15.11 10.31
N ALA A 401 23.09 14.14 10.16
CA ALA A 401 21.65 14.38 10.13
C ALA A 401 21.18 14.98 11.45
N ALA A 402 20.53 16.14 11.35
CA ALA A 402 19.95 16.89 12.47
C ALA A 402 18.67 17.61 12.04
N GLY A 403 17.87 18.05 13.01
CA GLY A 403 16.64 18.83 12.82
C GLY A 403 15.38 17.98 12.96
N THR A 404 14.31 18.39 12.28
CA THR A 404 12.99 17.76 12.27
C THR A 404 12.57 17.41 10.85
N CYS A 405 11.66 16.45 10.71
CA CYS A 405 10.92 16.24 9.46
C CYS A 405 9.70 17.16 9.47
N GLU A 406 9.75 18.22 8.68
CA GLU A 406 8.62 19.12 8.45
C GLU A 406 7.83 18.71 7.21
#